data_6e5a51d94c0cab6869e01523142bf9c7
#
_entry.id   6e5a51d94c0cab6869e01523142bf9c7
#
_cell.length_a   1.000
_cell.length_b   1.000
_cell.length_c   1.000
_cell.angle_alpha   90.00
_cell.angle_beta   90.00
_cell.angle_gamma   90.00
#
_symmetry.space_group_name_H-M   'P 1'
#
loop_
_entity.id
_entity.type
_entity.pdbx_description
1 polymer ?
#
loop_
_entity_poly.entity_id
_entity_poly.type
_entity_poly.pdbx_seq_one_letter_code
_entity_poly.pdbx_strand_id
1 'polypeptide(L)'
;MCIRDSPENVLNRDELLDNVMLYWATNSATSSARIYWESFGKALGKIGPVGVPVGVAAYPREIIVPVRHWLASDYPDIRHFATMPKGGHFAAFEQPALYIDDIRTYFRMLR
;
A
#
# COMPACT_ATOMS: atom_id res chain seq x y z
N MET A 1 1.90 7.82 13.03
CA MET A 1 0.51 8.30 13.05
C MET A 1 -0.17 7.67 11.87
N CYS A 2 -1.39 7.22 12.00
CA CYS A 2 -2.10 6.48 10.96
C CYS A 2 -3.37 7.26 10.64
N ILE A 3 -3.77 7.28 9.37
CA ILE A 3 -5.06 7.84 8.94
C ILE A 3 -6.23 7.28 9.77
N ARG A 4 -6.12 6.03 10.22
CA ARG A 4 -7.12 5.40 11.08
C ARG A 4 -7.39 6.14 12.40
N ASP A 5 -6.42 6.83 12.97
CA ASP A 5 -6.58 7.53 14.24
C ASP A 5 -7.28 8.88 14.05
N SER A 6 -6.87 9.65 13.06
CA SER A 6 -7.52 10.85 12.53
C SER A 6 -6.85 11.21 11.21
N PRO A 7 -7.58 11.29 10.09
CA PRO A 7 -7.00 11.63 8.79
C PRO A 7 -6.36 13.03 8.79
N GLU A 8 -6.87 13.97 9.57
CA GLU A 8 -6.34 15.33 9.68
C GLU A 8 -4.93 15.39 10.29
N ASN A 9 -4.46 14.30 10.91
CA ASN A 9 -3.09 14.22 11.39
C ASN A 9 -2.05 14.08 10.26
N VAL A 10 -2.50 13.76 9.06
CA VAL A 10 -1.65 13.43 7.92
C VAL A 10 -2.03 14.22 6.69
N LEU A 11 -3.32 14.46 6.48
CA LEU A 11 -3.91 15.17 5.35
C LEU A 11 -4.55 16.47 5.83
N ASN A 12 -4.43 17.52 5.05
CA ASN A 12 -5.19 18.74 5.28
C ASN A 12 -6.66 18.55 4.79
N ARG A 13 -7.52 19.51 5.14
CA ARG A 13 -8.94 19.42 4.80
C ARG A 13 -9.21 19.46 3.30
N ASP A 14 -8.43 20.22 2.55
CA ASP A 14 -8.60 20.33 1.10
C ASP A 14 -8.26 19.00 0.42
N GLU A 15 -7.18 18.33 0.82
CA GLU A 15 -6.83 16.99 0.34
C GLU A 15 -7.92 15.95 0.66
N LEU A 16 -8.54 16.03 1.84
CA LEU A 16 -9.66 15.17 2.20
C LEU A 16 -10.90 15.45 1.36
N LEU A 17 -11.21 16.73 1.13
CA LEU A 17 -12.34 17.14 0.31
C LEU A 17 -12.14 16.77 -1.16
N ASP A 18 -10.94 16.94 -1.70
CA ASP A 18 -10.60 16.52 -3.06
C ASP A 18 -10.86 15.03 -3.25
N ASN A 19 -10.43 14.20 -2.29
CA ASN A 19 -10.70 12.77 -2.35
C ASN A 19 -12.21 12.45 -2.34
N VAL A 20 -12.98 13.12 -1.47
CA VAL A 20 -14.45 12.95 -1.43
C VAL A 20 -15.09 13.40 -2.74
N MET A 21 -14.63 14.54 -3.28
CA MET A 21 -15.19 15.12 -4.50
C MET A 21 -14.94 14.26 -5.74
N LEU A 22 -13.83 13.52 -5.80
CA LEU A 22 -13.59 12.55 -6.88
C LEU A 22 -14.74 11.55 -7.01
N TYR A 23 -15.26 11.05 -5.91
CA TYR A 23 -16.39 10.11 -5.91
C TYR A 23 -17.74 10.81 -6.04
N TRP A 24 -17.90 11.94 -5.37
CA TRP A 24 -19.16 12.68 -5.35
C TRP A 24 -19.49 13.32 -6.70
N ALA A 25 -18.57 14.11 -7.26
CA ALA A 25 -18.78 14.80 -8.52
C ALA A 25 -18.95 13.87 -9.73
N THR A 26 -18.30 12.71 -9.69
CA THR A 26 -18.39 11.70 -10.76
C THR A 26 -19.51 10.68 -10.54
N ASN A 27 -20.23 10.74 -9.40
CA ASN A 27 -21.21 9.76 -8.99
C ASN A 27 -20.70 8.31 -9.03
N SER A 28 -19.44 8.10 -8.62
CA SER A 28 -18.74 6.83 -8.80
C SER A 28 -18.60 6.00 -7.51
N ALA A 29 -19.19 6.42 -6.39
CA ALA A 29 -19.07 5.71 -5.12
C ALA A 29 -19.49 4.22 -5.22
N THR A 30 -20.66 3.95 -5.80
CA THR A 30 -21.16 2.57 -5.97
C THR A 30 -20.32 1.77 -6.96
N SER A 31 -19.92 2.38 -8.09
CA SER A 31 -19.12 1.68 -9.10
C SER A 31 -17.71 1.39 -8.62
N SER A 32 -17.11 2.27 -7.82
CA SER A 32 -15.79 2.03 -7.22
C SER A 32 -15.80 0.88 -6.22
N ALA A 33 -16.90 0.70 -5.49
CA ALA A 33 -17.06 -0.42 -4.56
C ALA A 33 -17.11 -1.80 -5.24
N ARG A 34 -17.41 -1.86 -6.55
CA ARG A 34 -17.42 -3.11 -7.33
C ARG A 34 -16.07 -3.83 -7.33
N ILE A 35 -14.96 -3.10 -7.25
CA ILE A 35 -13.63 -3.72 -7.19
C ILE A 35 -13.52 -4.67 -5.99
N TYR A 36 -14.09 -4.30 -4.85
CA TYR A 36 -14.11 -5.14 -3.66
C TYR A 36 -14.99 -6.37 -3.87
N TRP A 37 -16.18 -6.20 -4.44
CA TRP A 37 -17.08 -7.29 -4.74
C TRP A 37 -16.49 -8.30 -5.74
N GLU A 38 -15.90 -7.81 -6.81
CA GLU A 38 -15.37 -8.65 -7.89
C GLU A 38 -14.04 -9.31 -7.53
N SER A 39 -13.22 -8.66 -6.69
CA SER A 39 -11.84 -9.06 -6.43
C SER A 39 -11.65 -9.78 -5.08
N PHE A 40 -12.41 -9.44 -4.04
CA PHE A 40 -12.15 -9.97 -2.70
C PHE A 40 -12.27 -11.49 -2.59
N GLY A 41 -13.18 -12.10 -3.33
CA GLY A 41 -13.31 -13.56 -3.37
C GLY A 41 -12.28 -14.27 -4.24
N LYS A 42 -11.67 -13.57 -5.20
CA LYS A 42 -10.73 -14.12 -6.19
C LYS A 42 -9.28 -13.70 -5.94
N ALA A 43 -9.07 -12.47 -5.49
CA ALA A 43 -7.72 -11.92 -5.25
C ALA A 43 -7.05 -12.46 -3.99
N LEU A 44 -7.81 -13.01 -3.06
CA LEU A 44 -7.27 -13.81 -1.95
C LEU A 44 -6.94 -15.26 -2.35
N GLY A 45 -7.17 -15.61 -3.64
CA GLY A 45 -6.72 -16.86 -4.22
C GLY A 45 -5.19 -16.86 -4.36
N LYS A 46 -4.62 -18.06 -4.46
CA LYS A 46 -3.18 -18.27 -4.65
C LYS A 46 -2.72 -17.50 -5.91
N ILE A 47 -1.97 -16.44 -5.67
CA ILE A 47 -1.15 -15.80 -6.72
C ILE A 47 0.01 -16.79 -6.91
N GLY A 48 0.22 -17.28 -8.12
CA GLY A 48 1.40 -18.12 -8.41
C GLY A 48 2.70 -17.33 -8.17
N PRO A 49 3.85 -18.01 -8.12
CA PRO A 49 5.11 -17.35 -7.80
C PRO A 49 5.42 -16.22 -8.78
N VAL A 50 5.75 -15.07 -8.22
CA VAL A 50 6.12 -13.86 -8.99
C VAL A 50 7.56 -14.00 -9.46
N GLY A 51 7.76 -14.12 -10.77
CA GLY A 51 9.05 -14.38 -11.40
C GLY A 51 9.94 -13.15 -11.66
N VAL A 52 9.67 -12.03 -10.99
CA VAL A 52 10.48 -10.80 -11.08
C VAL A 52 11.03 -10.44 -9.69
N PRO A 53 12.15 -9.68 -9.63
CA PRO A 53 12.64 -9.16 -8.36
C PRO A 53 11.59 -8.34 -7.62
N VAL A 54 11.49 -8.52 -6.32
CA VAL A 54 10.49 -7.88 -5.46
C VAL A 54 11.15 -7.07 -4.35
N GLY A 55 10.64 -5.87 -4.11
CA GLY A 55 10.92 -5.08 -2.91
C GLY A 55 9.68 -5.00 -2.02
N VAL A 56 9.86 -5.15 -0.73
CA VAL A 56 8.80 -5.09 0.28
C VAL A 56 9.13 -4.04 1.33
N ALA A 57 8.21 -3.10 1.53
CA ALA A 57 8.25 -2.14 2.62
C ALA A 57 7.16 -2.50 3.64
N ALA A 58 7.54 -3.00 4.79
CA ALA A 58 6.62 -3.40 5.86
C ALA A 58 6.33 -2.21 6.78
N TYR A 59 5.14 -1.65 6.69
CA TYR A 59 4.69 -0.55 7.54
C TYR A 59 4.00 -1.07 8.79
N PRO A 60 4.30 -0.53 10.00
CA PRO A 60 3.87 -1.12 11.27
C PRO A 60 2.36 -1.03 11.54
N ARG A 61 1.67 -0.13 10.84
CA ARG A 61 0.21 0.05 10.99
C ARG A 61 -0.58 -0.32 9.73
N GLU A 62 0.02 -1.16 8.88
CA GLU A 62 -0.69 -1.79 7.78
C GLU A 62 -1.74 -2.79 8.31
N ILE A 63 -2.81 -3.02 7.54
CA ILE A 63 -3.86 -3.99 7.88
C ILE A 63 -3.27 -5.40 8.01
N ILE A 64 -2.36 -5.74 7.10
CA ILE A 64 -1.61 -7.00 7.11
C ILE A 64 -0.13 -6.67 7.03
N VAL A 65 0.59 -6.79 8.14
CA VAL A 65 2.03 -6.59 8.16
C VAL A 65 2.71 -7.80 7.53
N PRO A 66 3.47 -7.60 6.42
CA PRO A 66 4.11 -8.71 5.73
C PRO A 66 5.24 -9.33 6.57
N VAL A 67 5.31 -10.66 6.57
CA VAL A 67 6.39 -11.43 7.19
C VAL A 67 7.23 -12.07 6.09
N ARG A 68 8.52 -11.74 6.01
CA ARG A 68 9.41 -12.14 4.92
C ARG A 68 9.38 -13.66 4.67
N HIS A 69 9.39 -14.46 5.73
CA HIS A 69 9.38 -15.92 5.60
C HIS A 69 8.09 -16.45 4.92
N TRP A 70 6.95 -15.84 5.20
CA TRP A 70 5.67 -16.27 4.61
C TRP A 70 5.53 -15.82 3.14
N LEU A 71 6.19 -14.73 2.78
CA LEU A 71 6.17 -14.23 1.41
C LEU A 71 7.08 -15.03 0.47
N ALA A 72 8.06 -15.76 1.01
CA ALA A 72 9.09 -16.42 0.20
C ALA A 72 8.53 -17.50 -0.76
N SER A 73 7.38 -18.10 -0.45
CA SER A 73 6.71 -19.05 -1.34
C SER A 73 6.13 -18.40 -2.59
N ASP A 74 5.59 -17.18 -2.46
CA ASP A 74 4.92 -16.47 -3.54
C ASP A 74 5.86 -15.49 -4.26
N TYR A 75 6.91 -15.03 -3.55
CA TYR A 75 7.93 -14.09 -4.00
C TYR A 75 9.34 -14.67 -3.80
N PRO A 76 9.81 -15.59 -4.66
CA PRO A 76 11.10 -16.26 -4.47
C PRO A 76 12.32 -15.34 -4.58
N ASP A 77 12.22 -14.20 -5.27
CA ASP A 77 13.30 -13.22 -5.43
C ASP A 77 13.02 -11.91 -4.68
N ILE A 78 12.95 -11.96 -3.34
CA ILE A 78 12.84 -10.76 -2.50
C ILE A 78 14.24 -10.15 -2.31
N ARG A 79 14.57 -9.14 -3.11
CA ARG A 79 15.86 -8.44 -3.07
C ARG A 79 15.92 -7.33 -2.03
N HIS A 80 14.78 -6.79 -1.65
CA HIS A 80 14.68 -5.74 -0.66
C HIS A 80 13.55 -6.03 0.31
N PHE A 81 13.82 -5.90 1.60
CA PHE A 81 12.80 -6.02 2.64
C PHE A 81 13.11 -5.02 3.75
N ALA A 82 12.36 -3.94 3.81
CA ALA A 82 12.52 -2.88 4.80
C ALA A 82 11.37 -2.89 5.81
N THR A 83 11.71 -2.79 7.10
CA THR A 83 10.72 -2.55 8.17
C THR A 83 10.71 -1.05 8.43
N MET A 84 9.59 -0.42 8.13
CA MET A 84 9.44 1.02 8.27
C MET A 84 9.19 1.44 9.73
N PRO A 85 9.73 2.58 10.18
CA PRO A 85 9.57 3.03 11.56
C PRO A 85 8.17 3.54 11.88
N LYS A 86 7.41 3.97 10.86
CA LYS A 86 6.08 4.57 10.99
C LYS A 86 5.33 4.50 9.66
N GLY A 87 4.00 4.70 9.70
CA GLY A 87 3.10 4.66 8.55
C GLY A 87 2.18 3.45 8.58
N GLY A 88 1.17 3.47 7.74
CA GLY A 88 0.12 2.46 7.64
C GLY A 88 -0.31 2.19 6.20
N HIS A 89 -1.60 1.93 6.03
CA HIS A 89 -2.18 1.48 4.75
C HIS A 89 -1.96 2.46 3.60
N PHE A 90 -2.01 3.75 3.87
CA PHE A 90 -1.78 4.78 2.86
C PHE A 90 -0.39 5.41 2.99
N ALA A 91 0.62 4.55 3.00
CA ALA A 91 2.01 4.92 3.26
C ALA A 91 2.53 6.10 2.42
N ALA A 92 2.14 6.19 1.15
CA ALA A 92 2.52 7.28 0.26
C ALA A 92 1.98 8.64 0.74
N PHE A 93 0.78 8.68 1.27
CA PHE A 93 0.20 9.89 1.87
C PHE A 93 0.71 10.12 3.29
N GLU A 94 0.78 9.07 4.10
CA GLU A 94 1.13 9.17 5.51
C GLU A 94 2.60 9.52 5.73
N GLN A 95 3.48 9.00 4.87
CA GLN A 95 4.94 9.10 5.01
C GLN A 95 5.62 9.22 3.64
N PRO A 96 5.34 10.28 2.85
CA PRO A 96 5.82 10.39 1.47
C PRO A 96 7.34 10.33 1.34
N ALA A 97 8.08 10.93 2.26
CA ALA A 97 9.54 10.91 2.24
C ALA A 97 10.09 9.49 2.44
N LEU A 98 9.62 8.75 3.45
CA LEU A 98 10.03 7.37 3.70
C LEU A 98 9.66 6.46 2.52
N TYR A 99 8.47 6.64 1.95
CA TYR A 99 7.99 5.88 0.82
C TYR A 99 8.87 6.07 -0.42
N ILE A 100 9.18 7.33 -0.76
CA ILE A 100 10.01 7.66 -1.92
C ILE A 100 11.45 7.17 -1.74
N ASP A 101 12.04 7.33 -0.56
CA ASP A 101 13.41 6.91 -0.29
C ASP A 101 13.56 5.39 -0.36
N ASP A 102 12.58 4.64 0.14
CA ASP A 102 12.58 3.18 0.07
C ASP A 102 12.46 2.68 -1.38
N ILE A 103 11.52 3.24 -2.16
CA ILE A 103 11.37 2.93 -3.58
C ILE A 103 12.68 3.21 -4.34
N ARG A 104 13.29 4.38 -4.12
CA ARG A 104 14.56 4.73 -4.77
C ARG A 104 15.67 3.77 -4.39
N THR A 105 15.72 3.36 -3.14
CA THR A 105 16.71 2.39 -2.63
C THR A 105 16.54 1.05 -3.34
N TYR A 106 15.33 0.53 -3.41
CA TYR A 106 15.04 -0.70 -4.11
C TYR A 106 15.41 -0.65 -5.60
N PHE A 107 14.96 0.38 -6.33
CA PHE A 107 15.22 0.46 -7.77
C PHE A 107 16.69 0.72 -8.13
N ARG A 108 17.50 1.26 -7.22
CA ARG A 108 18.96 1.32 -7.41
C ARG A 108 19.61 -0.05 -7.39
N MET A 109 19.05 -1.03 -6.70
CA MET A 109 19.57 -2.40 -6.66
C MET A 109 19.28 -3.19 -7.94
N LEU A 110 18.36 -2.70 -8.79
CA LEU A 110 17.98 -3.34 -10.04
C LEU A 110 18.72 -2.81 -11.28
N ARG A 111 19.56 -1.80 -11.08
CA ARG A 111 20.44 -1.23 -12.12
C ARG A 111 21.80 -1.92 -12.07
#